data_70e61e785cad8f7d902ffacdf3a3c034
#
_entry.id   70e61e785cad8f7d902ffacdf3a3c034
#
_cell.length_a   1.000
_cell.length_b   1.000
_cell.length_c   1.000
_cell.angle_alpha   90.00
_cell.angle_beta   90.00
_cell.angle_gamma   90.00
#
_symmetry.space_group_name_H-M   'P 1'
#
loop_
_entity.id
_entity.type
_entity.pdbx_description
1 polymer ?
#
loop_
_entity_poly.entity_id
_entity_poly.type
_entity_poly.pdbx_seq_one_letter_code
_entity_poly.pdbx_strand_id
1 'polypeptide(L)'
;DQLISHQLVKQSIDARRRDRIRIIYSVDVQVRGEKALLRRRSADRRIRRSPDESYRFVAHAPSSAVDGSGARPVVIGAGPCGYFAALLLAQMGFRPLLLERGQAVKQRSRDTFGFWRRQSTFKPESNVQFGEGGAGTFSDGKLYSQVSDPVHYGRKVLEELVKCGANRDILTRHRPHIGTFKLATVVRGLRAQIEALGGEVRFASRVEHLLLEPTHASDGKPMRITGLQLADGSRLDCSQVVLAPGHSARDTFAMLDRIGVAMERKPFAIGLRIEHPQSLI
;
A
#
# COMPACT_ATOMS: atom_id res chain seq x y z
N ASP A 1 23.72 -1.62 35.52
CA ASP A 1 23.43 -3.06 35.81
C ASP A 1 21.93 -3.41 35.82
N GLN A 2 21.06 -2.48 35.40
CA GLN A 2 19.62 -2.74 35.29
C GLN A 2 19.16 -2.95 33.84
N LEU A 3 19.96 -2.55 32.83
CA LEU A 3 19.67 -2.72 31.43
C LEU A 3 19.83 -4.19 31.01
N ILE A 4 18.77 -4.78 30.44
CA ILE A 4 18.74 -6.15 29.93
C ILE A 4 19.00 -6.17 28.43
N SER A 5 18.26 -5.34 27.69
CA SER A 5 18.40 -5.21 26.24
C SER A 5 18.01 -3.81 25.78
N HIS A 6 18.40 -3.47 24.57
CA HIS A 6 17.99 -2.24 23.91
C HIS A 6 17.82 -2.45 22.41
N GLN A 7 16.92 -1.67 21.80
CA GLN A 7 16.67 -1.67 20.37
C GLN A 7 16.44 -0.24 19.87
N LEU A 8 17.09 0.10 18.76
CA LEU A 8 16.83 1.38 18.08
C LEU A 8 15.46 1.33 17.42
N VAL A 9 14.59 2.28 17.79
CA VAL A 9 13.23 2.41 17.24
C VAL A 9 13.18 3.51 16.19
N LYS A 10 13.81 4.66 16.47
CA LYS A 10 13.77 5.80 15.57
C LYS A 10 15.04 6.62 15.61
N GLN A 11 15.47 7.04 14.43
CA GLN A 11 16.53 8.01 14.22
C GLN A 11 15.97 9.21 13.46
N SER A 12 16.17 10.41 13.99
CA SER A 12 15.74 11.66 13.36
C SER A 12 16.83 12.70 13.44
N ILE A 13 16.76 13.73 12.59
CA ILE A 13 17.69 14.85 12.57
C ILE A 13 16.98 16.07 13.14
N ASP A 14 17.54 16.69 14.14
CA ASP A 14 17.16 18.00 14.65
C ASP A 14 18.07 19.06 14.05
N ALA A 15 17.59 19.75 13.03
CA ALA A 15 18.29 20.82 12.32
C ALA A 15 17.63 22.19 12.54
N ARG A 16 16.85 22.38 13.61
CA ARG A 16 16.21 23.67 13.93
C ARG A 16 17.22 24.80 14.15
N ARG A 17 18.44 24.45 14.56
CA ARG A 17 19.57 25.37 14.67
C ARG A 17 20.66 24.95 13.70
N ARG A 18 21.02 25.82 12.76
CA ARG A 18 22.05 25.54 11.75
C ARG A 18 23.44 25.27 12.34
N ASP A 19 23.77 25.95 13.45
CA ASP A 19 25.03 25.84 14.20
C ASP A 19 25.09 24.58 15.08
N ARG A 20 23.98 23.88 15.27
CA ARG A 20 23.87 22.74 16.18
C ARG A 20 22.93 21.65 15.65
N ILE A 21 23.32 21.00 14.58
CA ILE A 21 22.60 19.84 14.05
C ILE A 21 22.83 18.65 14.98
N ARG A 22 21.74 17.95 15.37
CA ARG A 22 21.81 16.80 16.26
C ARG A 22 21.10 15.62 15.64
N ILE A 23 21.60 14.42 15.88
CA ILE A 23 20.89 13.16 15.61
C ILE A 23 20.17 12.77 16.91
N ILE A 24 18.87 12.56 16.83
CA ILE A 24 18.02 12.15 17.94
C ILE A 24 17.65 10.70 17.75
N TYR A 25 17.92 9.89 18.77
CA TYR A 25 17.55 8.49 18.80
C TYR A 25 16.41 8.25 19.77
N SER A 26 15.41 7.45 19.35
CA SER A 26 14.45 6.81 20.25
C SER A 26 14.85 5.34 20.39
N VAL A 27 14.96 4.87 21.61
CA VAL A 27 15.46 3.52 21.91
C VAL A 27 14.49 2.85 22.85
N ASP A 28 14.04 1.65 22.51
CA ASP A 28 13.36 0.79 23.44
C ASP A 28 14.39 0.09 24.31
N VAL A 29 14.13 0.06 25.59
CA VAL A 29 15.01 -0.58 26.57
C VAL A 29 14.20 -1.53 27.46
N GLN A 30 14.75 -2.70 27.69
CA GLN A 30 14.25 -3.62 28.71
C GLN A 30 15.13 -3.50 29.97
N VAL A 31 14.50 -3.20 31.08
CA VAL A 31 15.24 -2.98 32.36
C VAL A 31 14.63 -3.77 33.51
N ARG A 32 15.46 -4.14 34.47
CA ARG A 32 14.96 -4.71 35.73
C ARG A 32 14.19 -3.64 36.51
N GLY A 33 13.02 -3.99 37.04
CA GLY A 33 12.20 -3.06 37.81
C GLY A 33 11.51 -1.98 37.01
N GLU A 34 11.15 -2.25 35.74
CA GLU A 34 10.52 -1.33 34.79
C GLU A 34 9.34 -0.55 35.40
N LYS A 35 8.42 -1.23 36.10
CA LYS A 35 7.27 -0.58 36.74
C LYS A 35 7.66 0.52 37.75
N ALA A 36 8.71 0.25 38.54
CA ALA A 36 9.22 1.21 39.51
C ALA A 36 9.91 2.39 38.82
N LEU A 37 10.68 2.12 37.76
CA LEU A 37 11.33 3.15 36.95
C LEU A 37 10.28 4.08 36.31
N LEU A 38 9.26 3.55 35.67
CA LEU A 38 8.20 4.32 35.03
C LEU A 38 7.46 5.22 36.04
N ARG A 39 7.16 4.71 37.24
CA ARG A 39 6.54 5.53 38.31
C ARG A 39 7.46 6.68 38.73
N ARG A 40 8.74 6.38 38.99
CA ARG A 40 9.74 7.37 39.45
C ARG A 40 10.01 8.45 38.36
N ARG A 41 9.92 8.11 37.10
CA ARG A 41 10.17 8.98 35.95
C ARG A 41 8.92 9.47 35.22
N SER A 42 7.74 9.38 35.85
CA SER A 42 6.46 9.75 35.26
C SER A 42 6.37 11.19 34.76
N ALA A 43 7.13 12.12 35.35
CA ALA A 43 7.20 13.52 34.90
C ALA A 43 8.10 13.72 33.66
N ASP A 44 8.98 12.77 33.34
CA ASP A 44 9.84 12.87 32.15
C ASP A 44 9.14 12.34 30.91
N ARG A 45 8.61 13.24 30.07
CA ARG A 45 7.91 12.90 28.83
C ARG A 45 8.74 12.13 27.80
N ARG A 46 10.05 12.05 27.98
CA ARG A 46 10.97 11.26 27.14
C ARG A 46 10.96 9.77 27.48
N ILE A 47 10.50 9.44 28.70
CA ILE A 47 10.43 8.07 29.20
C ILE A 47 8.97 7.66 29.26
N ARG A 48 8.60 6.66 28.47
CA ARG A 48 7.24 6.13 28.41
C ARG A 48 7.27 4.64 28.12
N ARG A 49 6.17 3.96 28.36
CA ARG A 49 6.00 2.58 27.92
C ARG A 49 6.03 2.52 26.40
N SER A 50 6.73 1.52 25.84
CA SER A 50 6.72 1.25 24.41
C SER A 50 5.32 0.80 23.97
N PRO A 51 4.80 1.32 22.85
CA PRO A 51 3.52 0.85 22.30
C PRO A 51 3.65 -0.59 21.81
N ASP A 52 2.52 -1.31 21.79
CA ASP A 52 2.43 -2.57 21.08
C ASP A 52 2.19 -2.25 19.59
N GLU A 53 3.20 -2.45 18.76
CA GLU A 53 3.15 -2.22 17.31
C GLU A 53 2.86 -3.51 16.53
N SER A 54 2.50 -4.60 17.23
CA SER A 54 2.22 -5.88 16.58
C SER A 54 0.94 -5.82 15.76
N TYR A 55 1.01 -6.27 14.50
CA TYR A 55 -0.16 -6.38 13.65
C TYR A 55 -0.97 -7.63 14.02
N ARG A 56 -2.28 -7.48 14.18
CA ARG A 56 -3.19 -8.58 14.44
C ARG A 56 -4.16 -8.75 13.28
N PHE A 57 -4.19 -9.96 12.72
CA PHE A 57 -5.14 -10.28 11.66
C PHE A 57 -6.57 -10.29 12.20
N VAL A 58 -7.49 -9.67 11.47
CA VAL A 58 -8.89 -9.52 11.88
C VAL A 58 -9.74 -10.74 11.53
N ALA A 59 -9.25 -11.60 10.63
CA ALA A 59 -9.96 -12.80 10.18
C ALA A 59 -8.96 -13.83 9.66
N HIS A 60 -9.44 -15.07 9.51
CA HIS A 60 -8.80 -16.14 8.77
C HIS A 60 -9.78 -16.74 7.77
N ALA A 61 -9.27 -17.17 6.64
CA ALA A 61 -10.10 -17.77 5.60
C ALA A 61 -10.74 -19.08 6.09
N PRO A 62 -12.00 -19.35 5.76
CA PRO A 62 -12.61 -20.65 6.00
C PRO A 62 -11.96 -21.74 5.13
N SER A 63 -12.12 -23.02 5.51
CA SER A 63 -11.52 -24.14 4.79
C SER A 63 -11.88 -24.16 3.31
N SER A 64 -13.12 -23.80 2.94
CA SER A 64 -13.58 -23.69 1.55
C SER A 64 -12.83 -22.64 0.72
N ALA A 65 -12.31 -21.60 1.33
CA ALA A 65 -11.46 -20.63 0.62
C ALA A 65 -10.03 -21.15 0.45
N VAL A 66 -9.56 -21.99 1.39
CA VAL A 66 -8.20 -22.56 1.36
C VAL A 66 -8.09 -23.66 0.31
N ASP A 67 -9.08 -24.56 0.21
CA ASP A 67 -9.11 -25.66 -0.77
C ASP A 67 -9.50 -25.20 -2.19
N GLY A 68 -9.87 -23.93 -2.36
CA GLY A 68 -10.21 -23.36 -3.65
C GLY A 68 -11.65 -23.57 -4.10
N SER A 69 -12.50 -24.17 -3.29
CA SER A 69 -13.93 -24.37 -3.59
C SER A 69 -14.78 -23.12 -3.33
N GLY A 70 -14.25 -22.15 -2.55
CA GLY A 70 -14.91 -20.89 -2.24
C GLY A 70 -14.63 -19.76 -3.25
N ALA A 71 -15.54 -18.78 -3.30
CA ALA A 71 -15.35 -17.57 -4.11
C ALA A 71 -14.12 -16.78 -3.64
N ARG A 72 -13.24 -16.42 -4.59
CA ARG A 72 -12.03 -15.64 -4.32
C ARG A 72 -12.38 -14.16 -4.20
N PRO A 73 -11.90 -13.43 -3.19
CA PRO A 73 -12.01 -11.98 -3.18
C PRO A 73 -11.18 -11.37 -4.32
N VAL A 74 -11.75 -10.38 -5.00
CA VAL A 74 -11.07 -9.70 -6.11
C VAL A 74 -10.62 -8.31 -5.64
N VAL A 75 -9.38 -7.97 -5.97
CA VAL A 75 -8.82 -6.64 -5.73
C VAL A 75 -8.56 -5.97 -7.08
N ILE A 76 -9.06 -4.74 -7.26
CA ILE A 76 -8.94 -4.00 -8.52
C ILE A 76 -7.93 -2.88 -8.35
N GLY A 77 -6.79 -2.99 -9.06
CA GLY A 77 -5.68 -2.05 -9.06
C GLY A 77 -4.48 -2.54 -8.25
N ALA A 78 -3.31 -2.64 -8.89
CA ALA A 78 -2.03 -3.06 -8.29
C ALA A 78 -1.16 -1.87 -7.85
N GLY A 79 -1.79 -0.80 -7.35
CA GLY A 79 -1.13 0.27 -6.62
C GLY A 79 -0.83 -0.14 -5.17
N PRO A 80 -0.24 0.74 -4.34
CA PRO A 80 0.08 0.42 -2.95
C PRO A 80 -1.11 -0.11 -2.16
N CYS A 81 -2.28 0.52 -2.28
CA CYS A 81 -3.50 0.07 -1.60
C CYS A 81 -3.90 -1.35 -2.01
N GLY A 82 -3.98 -1.63 -3.32
CA GLY A 82 -4.38 -2.94 -3.80
C GLY A 82 -3.38 -4.04 -3.47
N TYR A 83 -2.07 -3.77 -3.57
CA TYR A 83 -1.05 -4.72 -3.16
C TYR A 83 -1.13 -5.09 -1.68
N PHE A 84 -1.29 -4.11 -0.79
CA PHE A 84 -1.43 -4.41 0.64
C PHE A 84 -2.76 -5.07 0.97
N ALA A 85 -3.86 -4.72 0.30
CA ALA A 85 -5.13 -5.42 0.45
C ALA A 85 -4.99 -6.91 0.03
N ALA A 86 -4.41 -7.17 -1.15
CA ALA A 86 -4.19 -8.52 -1.64
C ALA A 86 -3.22 -9.31 -0.76
N LEU A 87 -2.12 -8.69 -0.30
CA LEU A 87 -1.14 -9.33 0.57
C LEU A 87 -1.77 -9.73 1.91
N LEU A 88 -2.52 -8.84 2.55
CA LEU A 88 -3.19 -9.14 3.82
C LEU A 88 -4.25 -10.24 3.65
N LEU A 89 -5.05 -10.19 2.59
CA LEU A 89 -5.99 -11.27 2.26
C LEU A 89 -5.26 -12.61 2.05
N ALA A 90 -4.14 -12.61 1.33
CA ALA A 90 -3.34 -13.81 1.11
C ALA A 90 -2.74 -14.33 2.43
N GLN A 91 -2.21 -13.46 3.30
CA GLN A 91 -1.70 -13.82 4.62
C GLN A 91 -2.79 -14.38 5.55
N MET A 92 -4.03 -13.98 5.36
CA MET A 92 -5.21 -14.54 6.04
C MET A 92 -5.75 -15.83 5.38
N GLY A 93 -5.16 -16.31 4.27
CA GLY A 93 -5.52 -17.55 3.59
C GLY A 93 -6.60 -17.42 2.50
N PHE A 94 -7.04 -16.20 2.13
CA PHE A 94 -8.16 -16.01 1.19
C PHE A 94 -7.84 -16.20 -0.29
N ARG A 95 -6.61 -16.38 -0.70
CA ARG A 95 -6.19 -16.59 -2.11
C ARG A 95 -6.75 -15.53 -3.08
N PRO A 96 -6.50 -14.21 -2.86
CA PRO A 96 -7.12 -13.15 -3.64
C PRO A 96 -6.71 -13.18 -5.11
N LEU A 97 -7.59 -12.63 -5.97
CA LEU A 97 -7.27 -12.31 -7.35
C LEU A 97 -7.06 -10.78 -7.46
N LEU A 98 -5.85 -10.36 -7.79
CA LEU A 98 -5.50 -8.95 -8.01
C LEU A 98 -5.49 -8.66 -9.52
N LEU A 99 -6.35 -7.74 -9.96
CA LEU A 99 -6.46 -7.31 -11.35
C LEU A 99 -5.82 -5.93 -11.53
N GLU A 100 -4.89 -5.82 -12.47
CA GLU A 100 -4.24 -4.57 -12.85
C GLU A 100 -4.48 -4.28 -14.34
N ARG A 101 -4.95 -3.06 -14.64
CA ARG A 101 -5.24 -2.64 -16.00
C ARG A 101 -3.98 -2.52 -16.87
N GLY A 102 -2.87 -2.12 -16.25
CA GLY A 102 -1.61 -1.92 -16.93
C GLY A 102 -0.71 -3.15 -16.92
N GLN A 103 0.54 -2.93 -17.31
CA GLN A 103 1.54 -3.98 -17.46
C GLN A 103 2.35 -4.21 -16.18
N ALA A 104 2.97 -5.40 -16.10
CA ALA A 104 3.99 -5.70 -15.09
C ALA A 104 5.15 -4.70 -15.16
N VAL A 105 5.81 -4.43 -14.03
CA VAL A 105 6.78 -3.32 -13.85
C VAL A 105 7.88 -3.30 -14.92
N LYS A 106 8.35 -4.46 -15.36
CA LYS A 106 9.40 -4.55 -16.41
C LYS A 106 8.90 -4.00 -17.77
N GLN A 107 7.71 -4.42 -18.20
CA GLN A 107 7.12 -3.96 -19.46
C GLN A 107 6.66 -2.52 -19.32
N ARG A 108 5.99 -2.17 -18.22
CA ARG A 108 5.58 -0.81 -17.89
C ARG A 108 6.74 0.20 -17.95
N SER A 109 7.90 -0.18 -17.40
CA SER A 109 9.09 0.68 -17.46
C SER A 109 9.56 0.90 -18.91
N ARG A 110 9.54 -0.15 -19.74
CA ARG A 110 9.87 -0.01 -21.17
C ARG A 110 8.90 0.92 -21.88
N ASP A 111 7.60 0.77 -21.64
CA ASP A 111 6.56 1.60 -22.25
C ASP A 111 6.72 3.08 -21.85
N THR A 112 6.96 3.34 -20.55
CA THR A 112 7.12 4.69 -20.03
C THR A 112 8.40 5.37 -20.49
N PHE A 113 9.56 4.70 -20.38
CA PHE A 113 10.84 5.25 -20.83
C PHE A 113 10.91 5.38 -22.34
N GLY A 114 10.32 4.44 -23.09
CA GLY A 114 10.24 4.52 -24.55
C GLY A 114 9.45 5.78 -24.97
N PHE A 115 8.34 6.06 -24.33
CA PHE A 115 7.57 7.28 -24.58
C PHE A 115 8.37 8.55 -24.22
N TRP A 116 8.99 8.62 -23.06
CA TRP A 116 9.79 9.79 -22.65
C TRP A 116 10.97 10.06 -23.56
N ARG A 117 11.58 9.01 -24.11
CA ARG A 117 12.67 9.11 -25.09
C ARG A 117 12.19 9.34 -26.54
N ARG A 118 10.87 9.50 -26.74
CA ARG A 118 10.26 9.63 -28.06
C ARG A 118 10.53 8.44 -29.01
N GLN A 119 10.74 7.25 -28.44
CA GLN A 119 10.98 6.00 -29.17
C GLN A 119 9.71 5.16 -29.38
N SER A 120 8.64 5.47 -28.65
CA SER A 120 7.34 4.79 -28.76
C SER A 120 6.19 5.75 -28.51
N THR A 121 4.99 5.36 -28.95
CA THR A 121 3.77 6.10 -28.69
C THR A 121 3.30 5.93 -27.25
N PHE A 122 2.50 6.90 -26.76
CA PHE A 122 1.88 6.81 -25.45
C PHE A 122 0.91 5.62 -25.37
N LYS A 123 0.99 4.83 -24.30
CA LYS A 123 0.10 3.72 -24.02
C LYS A 123 -0.86 4.08 -22.89
N PRO A 124 -2.16 4.27 -23.17
CA PRO A 124 -3.13 4.70 -22.15
C PRO A 124 -3.22 3.78 -20.94
N GLU A 125 -3.04 2.47 -21.12
CA GLU A 125 -3.14 1.47 -20.06
C GLU A 125 -1.78 1.10 -19.43
N SER A 126 -0.64 1.61 -19.94
CA SER A 126 0.69 1.28 -19.40
C SER A 126 1.60 2.49 -19.43
N ASN A 127 1.66 3.23 -18.34
CA ASN A 127 2.35 4.52 -18.25
C ASN A 127 2.70 4.87 -16.79
N VAL A 128 2.99 6.14 -16.49
CA VAL A 128 3.34 6.60 -15.13
C VAL A 128 2.20 6.47 -14.11
N GLN A 129 0.96 6.36 -14.55
CA GLN A 129 -0.21 6.28 -13.67
C GLN A 129 -0.71 4.84 -13.51
N PHE A 130 -0.74 4.06 -14.61
CA PHE A 130 -1.30 2.71 -14.66
C PHE A 130 -0.21 1.67 -14.86
N GLY A 131 -0.38 0.53 -14.17
CA GLY A 131 0.52 -0.60 -14.18
C GLY A 131 1.01 -0.97 -12.78
N GLU A 132 1.75 -2.03 -12.70
CA GLU A 132 2.26 -2.64 -11.48
C GLU A 132 2.94 -1.63 -10.55
N GLY A 133 2.50 -1.55 -9.29
CA GLY A 133 3.00 -0.63 -8.27
C GLY A 133 2.31 0.75 -8.28
N GLY A 134 1.38 1.01 -9.22
CA GLY A 134 0.64 2.27 -9.32
C GLY A 134 1.52 3.48 -9.66
N ALA A 135 1.01 4.69 -9.44
CA ALA A 135 1.72 5.93 -9.75
C ALA A 135 3.02 6.12 -8.95
N GLY A 136 3.14 5.46 -7.78
CA GLY A 136 4.31 5.53 -6.93
C GLY A 136 5.58 4.88 -7.49
N THR A 137 5.47 3.97 -8.45
CA THR A 137 6.60 3.18 -8.98
C THR A 137 7.71 4.05 -9.61
N PHE A 138 7.35 5.20 -10.16
CA PHE A 138 8.30 6.14 -10.77
C PHE A 138 8.65 7.32 -9.84
N SER A 139 8.33 7.21 -8.55
CA SER A 139 8.74 8.17 -7.52
C SER A 139 10.01 7.71 -6.80
N ASP A 140 10.47 8.46 -5.81
CA ASP A 140 11.54 8.05 -4.90
C ASP A 140 11.04 7.14 -3.76
N GLY A 141 9.73 6.86 -3.71
CA GLY A 141 9.13 5.97 -2.73
C GLY A 141 9.15 6.51 -1.31
N LYS A 142 8.77 7.77 -1.12
CA LYS A 142 8.57 8.35 0.22
C LYS A 142 7.52 7.56 0.99
N LEU A 143 7.85 7.15 2.22
CA LEU A 143 7.02 6.28 3.07
C LEU A 143 6.44 7.02 4.29
N TYR A 144 6.33 8.34 4.21
CA TYR A 144 5.75 9.12 5.28
C TYR A 144 4.52 9.89 4.81
N SER A 145 3.56 10.04 5.70
CA SER A 145 2.33 10.79 5.48
C SER A 145 1.98 11.60 6.72
N GLN A 146 0.97 12.46 6.60
CA GLN A 146 0.39 13.20 7.73
C GLN A 146 -0.81 12.47 8.35
N VAL A 147 -1.12 11.26 7.88
CA VAL A 147 -2.21 10.44 8.40
C VAL A 147 -1.85 9.98 9.81
N SER A 148 -2.77 10.15 10.74
CA SER A 148 -2.64 9.61 12.10
C SER A 148 -2.75 8.08 12.06
N ASP A 149 -1.82 7.39 12.74
CA ASP A 149 -1.76 5.93 12.81
C ASP A 149 -1.71 5.46 14.29
N PRO A 150 -2.80 5.60 15.03
CA PRO A 150 -2.85 5.27 16.46
C PRO A 150 -2.73 3.76 16.73
N VAL A 151 -2.93 2.92 15.71
CA VAL A 151 -2.88 1.45 15.79
C VAL A 151 -1.61 0.85 15.18
N HIS A 152 -0.67 1.70 14.77
CA HIS A 152 0.64 1.32 14.24
C HIS A 152 0.62 0.41 13.00
N TYR A 153 -0.40 0.52 12.14
CA TYR A 153 -0.45 -0.24 10.87
C TYR A 153 0.71 0.08 9.94
N GLY A 154 1.24 1.30 10.01
CA GLY A 154 2.43 1.70 9.26
C GLY A 154 3.64 0.82 9.55
N ARG A 155 3.79 0.29 10.78
CA ARG A 155 4.86 -0.64 11.15
C ARG A 155 4.79 -1.92 10.31
N LYS A 156 3.61 -2.54 10.22
CA LYS A 156 3.36 -3.72 9.38
C LYS A 156 3.73 -3.46 7.92
N VAL A 157 3.32 -2.30 7.37
CA VAL A 157 3.67 -1.91 6.00
C VAL A 157 5.17 -1.88 5.79
N LEU A 158 5.93 -1.21 6.66
CA LEU A 158 7.39 -1.12 6.55
C LEU A 158 8.07 -2.49 6.65
N GLU A 159 7.60 -3.36 7.53
CA GLU A 159 8.12 -4.73 7.68
C GLU A 159 7.91 -5.57 6.42
N GLU A 160 6.74 -5.50 5.80
CA GLU A 160 6.47 -6.21 4.55
C GLU A 160 7.34 -5.67 3.40
N LEU A 161 7.52 -4.34 3.31
CA LEU A 161 8.43 -3.76 2.33
C LEU A 161 9.88 -4.23 2.51
N VAL A 162 10.36 -4.38 3.76
CA VAL A 162 11.68 -4.95 4.05
C VAL A 162 11.78 -6.41 3.61
N LYS A 163 10.76 -7.23 3.89
CA LYS A 163 10.69 -8.62 3.40
C LYS A 163 10.75 -8.70 1.88
N CYS A 164 10.21 -7.69 1.18
CA CYS A 164 10.23 -7.58 -0.27
C CYS A 164 11.51 -6.94 -0.84
N GLY A 165 12.52 -6.66 -0.01
CA GLY A 165 13.82 -6.18 -0.45
C GLY A 165 14.10 -4.69 -0.23
N ALA A 166 13.26 -3.96 0.50
CA ALA A 166 13.60 -2.61 0.95
C ALA A 166 14.72 -2.64 1.99
N ASN A 167 15.44 -1.55 2.13
CA ASN A 167 16.49 -1.45 3.15
C ASN A 167 15.88 -1.49 4.55
N ARG A 168 16.54 -2.19 5.48
CA ARG A 168 16.06 -2.28 6.88
C ARG A 168 16.05 -0.93 7.60
N ASP A 169 16.83 0.04 7.16
CA ASP A 169 16.87 1.38 7.74
C ASP A 169 15.53 2.13 7.67
N ILE A 170 14.63 1.76 6.74
CA ILE A 170 13.27 2.32 6.69
C ILE A 170 12.48 2.06 7.97
N LEU A 171 12.82 1.03 8.74
CA LEU A 171 12.17 0.69 10.01
C LEU A 171 12.51 1.68 11.14
N THR A 172 13.61 2.42 11.01
CA THR A 172 14.13 3.29 12.07
C THR A 172 14.31 4.74 11.65
N ARG A 173 14.49 5.02 10.36
CA ARG A 173 14.63 6.39 9.86
C ARG A 173 13.34 7.17 9.96
N HIS A 174 13.44 8.40 10.44
CA HIS A 174 12.35 9.37 10.33
C HIS A 174 12.20 9.82 8.88
N ARG A 175 10.97 9.77 8.35
CA ARG A 175 10.65 10.08 6.93
C ARG A 175 11.47 9.22 5.95
N PRO A 176 11.33 7.89 6.01
CA PRO A 176 12.08 7.00 5.14
C PRO A 176 11.58 7.04 3.70
N HIS A 177 12.45 6.63 2.77
CA HIS A 177 12.10 6.38 1.38
C HIS A 177 12.87 5.15 0.85
N ILE A 178 12.29 4.49 -0.14
CA ILE A 178 12.85 3.25 -0.70
C ILE A 178 13.94 3.56 -1.72
N GLY A 179 13.76 4.61 -2.51
CA GLY A 179 14.56 4.94 -3.67
C GLY A 179 14.02 4.32 -4.97
N THR A 180 14.05 5.10 -6.05
CA THR A 180 13.39 4.79 -7.33
C THR A 180 13.78 3.43 -7.90
N PHE A 181 15.07 3.09 -7.91
CA PHE A 181 15.54 1.82 -8.48
C PHE A 181 15.11 0.60 -7.65
N LYS A 182 15.02 0.74 -6.34
CA LYS A 182 14.59 -0.35 -5.45
C LYS A 182 13.09 -0.60 -5.46
N LEU A 183 12.28 0.40 -5.78
CA LEU A 183 10.82 0.27 -5.85
C LEU A 183 10.39 -0.86 -6.77
N ALA A 184 10.96 -0.97 -7.97
CA ALA A 184 10.64 -2.05 -8.90
C ALA A 184 10.92 -3.45 -8.32
N THR A 185 11.97 -3.59 -7.52
CA THR A 185 12.30 -4.85 -6.83
C THR A 185 11.30 -5.15 -5.72
N VAL A 186 10.98 -4.15 -4.89
CA VAL A 186 10.04 -4.29 -3.79
C VAL A 186 8.64 -4.64 -4.30
N VAL A 187 8.18 -3.99 -5.37
CA VAL A 187 6.87 -4.25 -5.98
C VAL A 187 6.78 -5.69 -6.52
N ARG A 188 7.83 -6.18 -7.20
CA ARG A 188 7.91 -7.59 -7.61
C ARG A 188 7.94 -8.55 -6.43
N GLY A 189 8.60 -8.15 -5.33
CA GLY A 189 8.62 -8.92 -4.09
C GLY A 189 7.22 -9.06 -3.47
N LEU A 190 6.43 -7.98 -3.45
CA LEU A 190 5.03 -8.01 -2.99
C LEU A 190 4.20 -8.98 -3.83
N ARG A 191 4.30 -8.92 -5.17
CA ARG A 191 3.64 -9.87 -6.06
C ARG A 191 4.04 -11.32 -5.75
N ALA A 192 5.33 -11.59 -5.68
CA ALA A 192 5.84 -12.93 -5.41
C ALA A 192 5.33 -13.48 -4.05
N GLN A 193 5.21 -12.65 -3.02
CA GLN A 193 4.63 -13.06 -1.75
C GLN A 193 3.13 -13.39 -1.88
N ILE A 194 2.35 -12.58 -2.60
CA ILE A 194 0.93 -12.86 -2.84
C ILE A 194 0.76 -14.19 -3.56
N GLU A 195 1.54 -14.42 -4.63
CA GLU A 195 1.50 -15.63 -5.43
C GLU A 195 1.95 -16.87 -4.62
N ALA A 196 3.00 -16.74 -3.82
CA ALA A 196 3.47 -17.82 -2.93
C ALA A 196 2.44 -18.23 -1.86
N LEU A 197 1.57 -17.30 -1.46
CA LEU A 197 0.47 -17.53 -0.52
C LEU A 197 -0.83 -17.99 -1.23
N GLY A 198 -0.78 -18.35 -2.52
CA GLY A 198 -1.91 -18.85 -3.29
C GLY A 198 -2.81 -17.77 -3.90
N GLY A 199 -2.44 -16.49 -3.79
CA GLY A 199 -3.07 -15.43 -4.55
C GLY A 199 -2.66 -15.45 -6.03
N GLU A 200 -3.28 -14.61 -6.83
CA GLU A 200 -3.00 -14.48 -8.26
C GLU A 200 -2.98 -13.00 -8.65
N VAL A 201 -2.05 -12.61 -9.53
CA VAL A 201 -1.96 -11.26 -10.06
C VAL A 201 -2.06 -11.29 -11.59
N ARG A 202 -3.08 -10.62 -12.14
CA ARG A 202 -3.31 -10.50 -13.59
C ARG A 202 -3.07 -9.07 -14.04
N PHE A 203 -2.21 -8.92 -15.04
CA PHE A 203 -1.96 -7.66 -15.73
C PHE A 203 -2.76 -7.55 -17.02
N ALA A 204 -2.83 -6.35 -17.61
CA ALA A 204 -3.63 -6.05 -18.77
C ALA A 204 -5.11 -6.46 -18.58
N SER A 205 -5.62 -6.37 -17.36
CA SER A 205 -6.93 -6.85 -16.95
C SER A 205 -7.77 -5.67 -16.43
N ARG A 206 -8.15 -4.76 -17.31
CA ARG A 206 -8.98 -3.61 -16.97
C ARG A 206 -10.41 -4.05 -16.69
N VAL A 207 -10.91 -3.77 -15.50
CA VAL A 207 -12.31 -3.97 -15.15
C VAL A 207 -13.15 -2.83 -15.73
N GLU A 208 -14.18 -3.16 -16.45
CA GLU A 208 -15.05 -2.22 -17.15
C GLU A 208 -16.41 -2.08 -16.47
N HIS A 209 -16.94 -3.19 -15.93
CA HIS A 209 -18.22 -3.19 -15.23
C HIS A 209 -18.20 -4.05 -13.97
N LEU A 210 -18.95 -3.61 -12.95
CA LEU A 210 -19.37 -4.45 -11.84
C LEU A 210 -20.74 -5.05 -12.18
N LEU A 211 -20.86 -6.37 -12.07
CA LEU A 211 -22.12 -7.07 -12.28
C LEU A 211 -22.88 -7.11 -10.94
N LEU A 212 -24.07 -6.51 -10.95
CA LEU A 212 -24.89 -6.33 -9.75
C LEU A 212 -26.24 -7.00 -9.95
N GLU A 213 -26.75 -7.63 -8.89
CA GLU A 213 -28.09 -8.18 -8.83
C GLU A 213 -28.84 -7.63 -7.61
N PRO A 214 -30.17 -7.45 -7.69
CA PRO A 214 -30.97 -7.13 -6.54
C PRO A 214 -30.84 -8.20 -5.44
N THR A 215 -30.75 -7.77 -4.20
CA THR A 215 -30.84 -8.68 -3.05
C THR A 215 -32.30 -8.87 -2.65
N HIS A 216 -32.62 -10.03 -2.07
CA HIS A 216 -33.90 -10.20 -1.41
C HIS A 216 -34.02 -9.26 -0.20
N ALA A 217 -35.20 -8.69 0.03
CA ALA A 217 -35.45 -7.60 0.97
C ALA A 217 -35.02 -7.83 2.44
N SER A 218 -34.69 -9.07 2.82
CA SER A 218 -34.25 -9.41 4.18
C SER A 218 -32.88 -8.86 4.57
N ASP A 219 -31.99 -8.55 3.59
CA ASP A 219 -30.59 -8.22 3.87
C ASP A 219 -30.32 -6.72 4.00
N GLY A 220 -31.34 -5.88 3.83
CA GLY A 220 -31.24 -4.40 3.94
C GLY A 220 -30.31 -3.75 2.91
N LYS A 221 -29.78 -4.52 1.94
CA LYS A 221 -28.89 -4.03 0.87
C LYS A 221 -29.62 -4.14 -0.46
N PRO A 222 -29.75 -3.05 -1.21
CA PRO A 222 -30.52 -3.07 -2.47
C PRO A 222 -29.89 -3.92 -3.58
N MET A 223 -28.54 -4.03 -3.59
CA MET A 223 -27.78 -4.73 -4.63
C MET A 223 -26.61 -5.53 -4.04
N ARG A 224 -26.26 -6.63 -4.70
CA ARG A 224 -25.05 -7.43 -4.40
C ARG A 224 -24.17 -7.54 -5.64
N ILE A 225 -22.88 -7.66 -5.45
CA ILE A 225 -21.92 -7.97 -6.51
C ILE A 225 -22.00 -9.46 -6.82
N THR A 226 -22.15 -9.82 -8.08
CA THR A 226 -22.16 -11.21 -8.58
C THR A 226 -20.96 -11.50 -9.47
N GLY A 227 -20.30 -10.45 -9.97
CA GLY A 227 -19.13 -10.61 -10.83
C GLY A 227 -18.58 -9.31 -11.36
N LEU A 228 -17.64 -9.44 -12.27
CA LEU A 228 -16.97 -8.38 -13.00
C LEU A 228 -16.98 -8.68 -14.49
N GLN A 229 -16.99 -7.63 -15.31
CA GLN A 229 -16.69 -7.72 -16.74
C GLN A 229 -15.39 -6.97 -17.03
N LEU A 230 -14.48 -7.64 -17.73
CA LEU A 230 -13.22 -7.04 -18.17
C LEU A 230 -13.38 -6.37 -19.55
N ALA A 231 -12.42 -5.54 -19.91
CA ALA A 231 -12.43 -4.80 -21.20
C ALA A 231 -12.32 -5.70 -22.44
N ASP A 232 -11.84 -6.93 -22.29
CA ASP A 232 -11.83 -7.94 -23.35
C ASP A 232 -13.16 -8.69 -23.49
N GLY A 233 -14.17 -8.33 -22.69
CA GLY A 233 -15.49 -8.95 -22.67
C GLY A 233 -15.59 -10.18 -21.75
N SER A 234 -14.49 -10.67 -21.20
CA SER A 234 -14.51 -11.80 -20.29
C SER A 234 -15.21 -11.45 -18.97
N ARG A 235 -15.80 -12.46 -18.32
CA ARG A 235 -16.50 -12.32 -17.03
C ARG A 235 -15.79 -13.14 -15.95
N LEU A 236 -15.82 -12.60 -14.75
CA LEU A 236 -15.29 -13.23 -13.54
C LEU A 236 -16.37 -13.22 -12.47
N ASP A 237 -16.76 -14.36 -11.98
CA ASP A 237 -17.71 -14.46 -10.88
C ASP A 237 -17.01 -14.13 -9.58
N CYS A 238 -17.58 -13.24 -8.81
CA CYS A 238 -17.11 -12.87 -7.48
C CYS A 238 -18.22 -12.18 -6.67
N SER A 239 -18.15 -12.31 -5.36
CA SER A 239 -19.10 -11.69 -4.42
C SER A 239 -18.45 -10.62 -3.54
N GLN A 240 -17.13 -10.48 -3.62
CA GLN A 240 -16.36 -9.54 -2.78
C GLN A 240 -15.32 -8.84 -3.63
N VAL A 241 -15.35 -7.51 -3.63
CA VAL A 241 -14.46 -6.68 -4.42
C VAL A 241 -13.87 -5.56 -3.56
N VAL A 242 -12.55 -5.41 -3.64
CA VAL A 242 -11.83 -4.27 -3.08
C VAL A 242 -11.46 -3.35 -4.23
N LEU A 243 -11.99 -2.12 -4.24
CA LEU A 243 -11.69 -1.10 -5.24
C LEU A 243 -10.46 -0.28 -4.81
N ALA A 244 -9.36 -0.39 -5.56
CA ALA A 244 -8.13 0.35 -5.34
C ALA A 244 -7.59 0.97 -6.66
N PRO A 245 -8.45 1.63 -7.48
CA PRO A 245 -8.13 2.05 -8.86
C PRO A 245 -7.15 3.22 -8.92
N GLY A 246 -6.92 3.93 -7.80
CA GLY A 246 -6.17 5.19 -7.77
C GLY A 246 -6.99 6.36 -8.30
N HIS A 247 -6.51 7.59 -8.08
CA HIS A 247 -7.25 8.82 -8.42
C HIS A 247 -7.35 9.11 -9.92
N SER A 248 -6.52 8.47 -10.75
CA SER A 248 -6.47 8.73 -12.19
C SER A 248 -7.42 7.88 -13.02
N ALA A 249 -8.07 6.87 -12.44
CA ALA A 249 -9.00 5.96 -13.10
C ALA A 249 -10.38 6.59 -13.29
N ARG A 250 -10.46 7.66 -14.12
CA ARG A 250 -11.70 8.44 -14.35
C ARG A 250 -12.83 7.60 -14.92
N ASP A 251 -12.52 6.66 -15.79
CA ASP A 251 -13.45 5.69 -16.35
C ASP A 251 -14.09 4.81 -15.29
N THR A 252 -13.32 4.36 -14.30
CA THR A 252 -13.83 3.61 -13.15
C THR A 252 -14.77 4.46 -12.30
N PHE A 253 -14.43 5.72 -12.02
CA PHE A 253 -15.34 6.61 -11.29
C PHE A 253 -16.62 6.88 -12.07
N ALA A 254 -16.54 7.10 -13.39
CA ALA A 254 -17.72 7.25 -14.23
C ALA A 254 -18.60 5.99 -14.27
N MET A 255 -17.99 4.80 -14.20
CA MET A 255 -18.71 3.52 -14.09
C MET A 255 -19.43 3.43 -12.73
N LEU A 256 -18.76 3.76 -11.63
CA LEU A 256 -19.36 3.75 -10.29
C LEU A 256 -20.54 4.72 -10.17
N ASP A 257 -20.42 5.91 -10.75
CA ASP A 257 -21.51 6.90 -10.79
C ASP A 257 -22.74 6.35 -11.55
N ARG A 258 -22.52 5.76 -12.72
CA ARG A 258 -23.60 5.18 -13.53
C ARG A 258 -24.38 4.05 -12.83
N ILE A 259 -23.71 3.27 -11.97
CA ILE A 259 -24.37 2.20 -11.21
C ILE A 259 -24.91 2.67 -9.86
N GLY A 260 -24.87 3.98 -9.59
CA GLY A 260 -25.51 4.59 -8.42
C GLY A 260 -24.70 4.49 -7.13
N VAL A 261 -23.39 4.31 -7.19
CA VAL A 261 -22.53 4.38 -6.00
C VAL A 261 -22.48 5.83 -5.50
N ALA A 262 -22.85 6.06 -4.26
CA ALA A 262 -22.80 7.39 -3.66
C ALA A 262 -21.36 7.91 -3.59
N MET A 263 -21.10 9.06 -4.19
CA MET A 263 -19.80 9.70 -4.23
C MET A 263 -19.89 11.18 -3.83
N GLU A 264 -18.92 11.64 -3.05
CA GLU A 264 -18.79 13.05 -2.68
C GLU A 264 -17.61 13.70 -3.41
N ARG A 265 -17.82 14.94 -3.86
CA ARG A 265 -16.73 15.77 -4.36
C ARG A 265 -15.85 16.21 -3.18
N LYS A 266 -14.56 15.99 -3.29
CA LYS A 266 -13.59 16.50 -2.30
C LYS A 266 -12.67 17.53 -2.92
N PRO A 267 -12.29 18.59 -2.17
CA PRO A 267 -11.28 19.53 -2.63
C PRO A 267 -9.96 18.79 -2.87
N PHE A 268 -9.22 19.22 -3.87
CA PHE A 268 -7.90 18.69 -4.18
C PHE A 268 -6.88 19.83 -4.18
N ALA A 269 -5.63 19.50 -3.85
CA ALA A 269 -4.52 20.42 -3.94
C ALA A 269 -3.96 20.41 -5.36
N ILE A 270 -3.75 21.59 -5.93
CA ILE A 270 -3.03 21.78 -7.20
C ILE A 270 -1.70 22.46 -6.94
N GLY A 271 -0.68 22.05 -7.66
CA GLY A 271 0.65 22.64 -7.56
C GLY A 271 1.40 22.53 -8.87
N LEU A 272 2.44 23.34 -9.00
CA LEU A 272 3.34 23.32 -10.14
C LEU A 272 4.73 22.83 -9.71
N ARG A 273 5.43 22.16 -10.61
CA ARG A 273 6.85 21.87 -10.49
C ARG A 273 7.61 22.93 -11.27
N ILE A 274 8.59 23.54 -10.62
CA ILE A 274 9.52 24.49 -11.25
C ILE A 274 10.89 23.81 -11.24
N GLU A 275 11.54 23.81 -12.40
CA GLU A 275 12.93 23.37 -12.57
C GLU A 275 13.81 24.57 -12.86
N HIS A 276 14.95 24.63 -12.22
CA HIS A 276 15.95 25.66 -12.42
C HIS A 276 17.36 25.09 -12.18
N PRO A 277 18.42 25.74 -12.70
CA PRO A 277 19.79 25.32 -12.44
C PRO A 277 20.12 25.34 -10.94
N GLN A 278 20.89 24.36 -10.48
CA GLN A 278 21.29 24.24 -9.07
C GLN A 278 22.03 25.47 -8.55
N SER A 279 22.71 26.18 -9.44
CA SER A 279 23.45 27.41 -9.11
C SER A 279 22.56 28.57 -8.67
N LEU A 280 21.24 28.49 -8.82
CA LEU A 280 20.29 29.52 -8.36
C LEU A 280 19.81 29.28 -6.92
N ILE A 281 20.16 28.16 -6.29
CA ILE A 281 19.86 27.82 -4.90
C ILE A 281 21.11 28.03 -4.05
#